data_5f2879ea39d08091f520857e3b4914a4
#
_entry.id   5f2879ea39d08091f520857e3b4914a4
#
_cell.length_a   1.000
_cell.length_b   1.000
_cell.length_c   1.000
_cell.angle_alpha   90.00
_cell.angle_beta   90.00
_cell.angle_gamma   90.00
#
_symmetry.space_group_name_H-M   'P 1'
#
loop_
_entity.id
_entity.type
_entity.pdbx_description
1 polymer ?
#
loop_
_entity_poly.entity_id
_entity_poly.type
_entity_poly.pdbx_seq_one_letter_code
_entity_poly.pdbx_strand_id
1 'polypeptide(L)'
;MASAEEILPPFVTELLSALEIEDTPVDIDAVLGLAGVAAHGVVRPAAPLTTFVVGYAAGLAAATGQAAPAVAMRLASRVAEEVIRRRPAPEA
;
A
#
# COMPACT_ATOMS: atom_id res chain seq x y z
N MET A 1 -13.32 23.36 5.01
CA MET A 1 -12.26 22.68 4.26
C MET A 1 -12.46 21.16 4.36
N ALA A 2 -12.37 20.44 3.26
CA ALA A 2 -12.61 19.02 3.26
C ALA A 2 -11.44 18.27 3.93
N SER A 3 -11.75 17.22 4.67
CA SER A 3 -10.76 16.39 5.34
C SER A 3 -10.15 15.37 4.37
N ALA A 4 -9.04 14.75 4.77
CA ALA A 4 -8.45 13.63 4.01
C ALA A 4 -9.47 12.50 3.84
N GLU A 5 -10.26 12.21 4.86
CA GLU A 5 -11.28 11.16 4.81
C GLU A 5 -12.35 11.45 3.77
N GLU A 6 -12.60 12.73 3.47
CA GLU A 6 -13.57 13.13 2.45
C GLU A 6 -12.94 13.19 1.05
N ILE A 7 -11.66 13.53 0.96
CA ILE A 7 -10.95 13.76 -0.30
C ILE A 7 -10.40 12.47 -0.89
N LEU A 8 -9.81 11.59 -0.06
CA LEU A 8 -9.07 10.43 -0.57
C LEU A 8 -9.92 9.40 -1.29
N PRO A 9 -11.11 9.01 -0.80
CA PRO A 9 -11.88 7.99 -1.52
C PRO A 9 -12.24 8.40 -2.96
N PRO A 10 -12.78 9.59 -3.22
CA PRO A 10 -13.07 9.98 -4.60
C PRO A 10 -11.80 10.14 -5.44
N PHE A 11 -10.69 10.57 -4.85
CA PHE A 11 -9.42 10.66 -5.55
C PHE A 11 -8.93 9.28 -5.99
N VAL A 12 -9.00 8.29 -5.10
CA VAL A 12 -8.61 6.91 -5.42
C VAL A 12 -9.49 6.36 -6.54
N THR A 13 -10.80 6.60 -6.47
CA THR A 13 -11.72 6.19 -7.53
C THR A 13 -11.32 6.80 -8.87
N GLU A 14 -10.96 8.06 -8.88
CA GLU A 14 -10.52 8.76 -10.09
C GLU A 14 -9.23 8.15 -10.65
N LEU A 15 -8.26 7.83 -9.78
CA LEU A 15 -7.03 7.16 -10.19
C LEU A 15 -7.31 5.79 -10.81
N LEU A 16 -8.14 4.99 -10.14
CA LEU A 16 -8.47 3.65 -10.63
C LEU A 16 -9.13 3.71 -11.99
N SER A 17 -10.02 4.68 -12.18
CA SER A 17 -10.68 4.87 -13.47
C SER A 17 -9.70 5.27 -14.56
N ALA A 18 -8.84 6.24 -14.27
CA ALA A 18 -7.83 6.70 -15.23
C ALA A 18 -6.87 5.59 -15.63
N LEU A 19 -6.57 4.68 -14.71
CA LEU A 19 -5.66 3.55 -14.94
C LEU A 19 -6.39 2.30 -15.47
N GLU A 20 -7.70 2.40 -15.65
CA GLU A 20 -8.54 1.31 -16.18
C GLU A 20 -8.51 0.05 -15.33
N ILE A 21 -8.50 0.23 -14.01
CA ILE A 21 -8.56 -0.86 -13.03
C ILE A 21 -9.62 -0.57 -11.97
N GLU A 22 -10.81 -0.15 -12.41
CA GLU A 22 -11.89 0.32 -11.54
C GLU A 22 -12.30 -0.69 -10.48
N ASP A 23 -12.18 -1.98 -10.77
CA ASP A 23 -12.64 -3.04 -9.87
C ASP A 23 -11.60 -3.41 -8.80
N THR A 24 -10.46 -2.73 -8.78
CA THR A 24 -9.42 -3.01 -7.79
C THR A 24 -9.86 -2.55 -6.40
N PRO A 25 -9.90 -3.47 -5.40
CA PRO A 25 -10.22 -3.06 -4.04
C PRO A 25 -9.01 -2.34 -3.43
N VAL A 26 -9.23 -1.14 -2.90
CA VAL A 26 -8.16 -0.38 -2.23
C VAL A 26 -8.63 -0.06 -0.82
N ASP A 27 -7.93 -0.60 0.17
CA ASP A 27 -8.14 -0.26 1.58
C ASP A 27 -7.21 0.91 1.90
N ILE A 28 -7.75 2.12 1.86
CA ILE A 28 -6.97 3.34 2.06
C ILE A 28 -6.27 3.34 3.41
N ASP A 29 -6.98 2.97 4.47
CA ASP A 29 -6.40 2.95 5.81
C ASP A 29 -5.24 1.96 5.91
N ALA A 30 -5.37 0.80 5.28
CA ALA A 30 -4.29 -0.19 5.28
C ALA A 30 -3.06 0.31 4.53
N VAL A 31 -3.25 0.99 3.40
CA VAL A 31 -2.14 1.57 2.62
C VAL A 31 -1.44 2.65 3.42
N LEU A 32 -2.19 3.56 4.02
CA LEU A 32 -1.62 4.63 4.83
C LEU A 32 -0.93 4.08 6.08
N GLY A 33 -1.48 3.00 6.66
CA GLY A 33 -0.86 2.32 7.80
C GLY A 33 0.50 1.73 7.44
N LEU A 34 0.59 1.05 6.31
CA LEU A 34 1.86 0.50 5.83
C LEU A 34 2.87 1.61 5.55
N ALA A 35 2.42 2.70 4.93
CA ALA A 35 3.26 3.87 4.68
C ALA A 35 3.83 4.42 5.99
N GLY A 36 3.01 4.51 7.04
CA GLY A 36 3.45 4.97 8.36
C GLY A 36 4.48 4.04 8.98
N VAL A 37 4.26 2.73 8.89
CA VAL A 37 5.21 1.74 9.40
C VAL A 37 6.57 1.91 8.71
N ALA A 38 6.59 2.09 7.40
CA ALA A 38 7.82 2.29 6.64
C ALA A 38 8.50 3.61 6.99
N ALA A 39 7.74 4.68 7.12
CA ALA A 39 8.27 5.99 7.46
C ALA A 39 8.95 6.00 8.82
N HIS A 40 8.37 5.34 9.81
CA HIS A 40 8.89 5.30 11.17
C HIS A 40 9.95 4.22 11.35
N GLY A 41 9.80 3.07 10.70
CA GLY A 41 10.72 1.95 10.86
C GLY A 41 11.97 2.02 10.00
N VAL A 42 11.95 2.78 8.93
CA VAL A 42 13.09 2.93 8.03
C VAL A 42 13.50 4.41 7.96
N VAL A 43 12.78 5.18 7.15
CA VAL A 43 12.98 6.62 7.01
C VAL A 43 11.76 7.15 6.24
N ARG A 44 11.45 8.43 6.40
CA ARG A 44 10.23 9.01 5.81
C ARG A 44 10.04 8.70 4.31
N PRO A 45 11.05 8.90 3.43
CA PRO A 45 10.85 8.60 2.01
C PRO A 45 10.65 7.12 1.68
N ALA A 46 10.85 6.21 2.63
CA ALA A 46 10.56 4.80 2.42
C ALA A 46 9.07 4.52 2.29
N ALA A 47 8.22 5.42 2.80
CA ALA A 47 6.77 5.23 2.77
C ALA A 47 6.24 5.02 1.33
N PRO A 48 6.42 5.98 0.39
CA PRO A 48 5.93 5.76 -0.96
C PRO A 48 6.63 4.62 -1.69
N LEU A 49 7.90 4.39 -1.41
CA LEU A 49 8.62 3.29 -2.05
C LEU A 49 8.07 1.94 -1.63
N THR A 50 7.79 1.78 -0.35
CA THR A 50 7.23 0.53 0.17
C THR A 50 5.86 0.25 -0.41
N THR A 51 4.96 1.22 -0.39
CA THR A 51 3.61 1.02 -0.90
C THR A 51 3.59 0.78 -2.40
N PHE A 52 4.47 1.44 -3.14
CA PHE A 52 4.59 1.24 -4.59
C PHE A 52 5.02 -0.19 -4.92
N VAL A 53 6.09 -0.67 -4.27
CA VAL A 53 6.62 -2.01 -4.52
C VAL A 53 5.63 -3.09 -4.08
N VAL A 54 4.99 -2.89 -2.92
CA VAL A 54 3.97 -3.83 -2.41
C VAL A 54 2.79 -3.90 -3.40
N GLY A 55 2.34 -2.76 -3.91
CA GLY A 55 1.27 -2.72 -4.90
C GLY A 55 1.63 -3.48 -6.17
N TYR A 56 2.85 -3.33 -6.64
CA TYR A 56 3.33 -4.05 -7.82
C TYR A 56 3.32 -5.57 -7.58
N ALA A 57 3.85 -6.01 -6.43
CA ALA A 57 3.90 -7.42 -6.08
C ALA A 57 2.49 -8.02 -5.97
N ALA A 58 1.59 -7.30 -5.32
CA ALA A 58 0.20 -7.74 -5.16
C ALA A 58 -0.50 -7.83 -6.52
N GLY A 59 -0.25 -6.86 -7.40
CA GLY A 59 -0.82 -6.86 -8.74
C GLY A 59 -0.35 -8.04 -9.57
N LEU A 60 0.94 -8.39 -9.48
CA LEU A 60 1.48 -9.56 -10.16
C LEU A 60 0.82 -10.85 -9.65
N ALA A 61 0.69 -10.99 -8.33
CA ALA A 61 0.08 -12.18 -7.74
C ALA A 61 -1.38 -12.33 -8.17
N ALA A 62 -2.12 -11.24 -8.19
CA ALA A 62 -3.52 -11.25 -8.63
C ALA A 62 -3.64 -11.57 -10.12
N ALA A 63 -2.79 -10.97 -10.95
CA ALA A 63 -2.82 -11.16 -12.40
C ALA A 63 -2.47 -12.59 -12.79
N THR A 64 -1.60 -13.26 -12.03
CA THR A 64 -1.20 -14.64 -12.29
C THR A 64 -2.08 -15.67 -11.59
N GLY A 65 -3.13 -15.22 -10.93
CA GLY A 65 -4.10 -16.11 -10.29
C GLY A 65 -3.66 -16.73 -8.98
N GLN A 66 -2.60 -16.21 -8.37
CA GLN A 66 -2.10 -16.73 -7.09
C GLN A 66 -3.02 -16.41 -5.92
N ALA A 67 -3.67 -15.26 -5.97
CA ALA A 67 -4.60 -14.83 -4.94
C ALA A 67 -5.53 -13.75 -5.48
N ALA A 68 -6.70 -13.62 -4.86
CA ALA A 68 -7.59 -12.50 -5.17
C ALA A 68 -6.88 -11.18 -4.80
N PRO A 69 -7.19 -10.08 -5.49
CA PRO A 69 -6.48 -8.80 -5.26
C PRO A 69 -6.40 -8.36 -3.80
N ALA A 70 -7.51 -8.41 -3.06
CA ALA A 70 -7.50 -7.98 -1.65
C ALA A 70 -6.61 -8.87 -0.79
N VAL A 71 -6.60 -10.17 -1.05
CA VAL A 71 -5.74 -11.12 -0.33
C VAL A 71 -4.28 -10.88 -0.69
N ALA A 72 -4.00 -10.70 -1.99
CA ALA A 72 -2.63 -10.44 -2.45
C ALA A 72 -2.06 -9.18 -1.81
N MET A 73 -2.85 -8.11 -1.74
CA MET A 73 -2.42 -6.85 -1.11
C MET A 73 -2.11 -7.03 0.37
N ARG A 74 -2.99 -7.75 1.08
CA ARG A 74 -2.81 -8.00 2.52
C ARG A 74 -1.55 -8.83 2.80
N LEU A 75 -1.34 -9.89 2.02
CA LEU A 75 -0.18 -10.75 2.20
C LEU A 75 1.13 -10.04 1.85
N ALA A 76 1.15 -9.29 0.75
CA ALA A 76 2.33 -8.53 0.36
C ALA A 76 2.67 -7.46 1.40
N SER A 77 1.65 -6.82 1.97
CA SER A 77 1.85 -5.84 3.05
C SER A 77 2.47 -6.49 4.29
N ARG A 78 2.04 -7.69 4.65
CA ARG A 78 2.63 -8.42 5.78
C ARG A 78 4.09 -8.74 5.56
N VAL A 79 4.45 -9.14 4.34
CA VAL A 79 5.86 -9.40 4.00
C VAL A 79 6.69 -8.13 4.17
N ALA A 80 6.19 -7.01 3.67
CA ALA A 80 6.88 -5.73 3.79
C ALA A 80 7.05 -5.32 5.26
N GLU A 81 6.01 -5.46 6.07
CA GLU A 81 6.09 -5.17 7.50
C GLU A 81 7.12 -6.04 8.20
N GLU A 82 7.21 -7.30 7.82
CA GLU A 82 8.19 -8.23 8.36
C GLU A 82 9.62 -7.78 8.03
N VAL A 83 9.85 -7.37 6.79
CA VAL A 83 11.15 -6.83 6.36
C VAL A 83 11.52 -5.61 7.20
N ILE A 84 10.57 -4.71 7.41
CA ILE A 84 10.81 -3.48 8.20
C ILE A 84 11.14 -3.82 9.64
N ARG A 85 10.39 -4.75 10.25
CA ARG A 85 10.61 -5.14 11.66
C ARG A 85 11.96 -5.81 11.90
N ARG A 86 12.49 -6.50 10.91
CA ARG A 86 13.80 -7.18 11.02
C ARG A 86 14.98 -6.23 10.88
N ARG A 87 14.74 -5.01 10.43
CA ARG A 87 15.80 -4.02 10.32
C ARG A 87 16.20 -3.50 11.69
N PRO A 88 17.46 -3.06 11.87
CA PRO A 88 17.84 -2.34 13.10
C PRO A 88 16.98 -1.09 13.22
N ALA A 89 16.76 -0.63 14.47
CA ALA A 89 16.03 0.61 14.70
C ALA A 89 16.73 1.76 13.98
N PRO A 90 15.97 2.69 13.38
CA PRO A 90 16.59 3.83 12.72
C PRO A 90 17.32 4.70 13.72
N GLU A 91 18.43 5.29 13.31
CA GLU A 91 19.19 6.21 14.15
C GLU A 91 18.42 7.51 14.33
N ALA A 92 18.45 8.02 15.54
CA ALA A 92 17.77 9.25 15.88
C ALA A 92 18.44 10.47 15.23
#